data_4c720f1bbf539ca65bc0905592afa87d
#
_entry.id   4c720f1bbf539ca65bc0905592afa87d
#
_cell.length_a   1.000
_cell.length_b   1.000
_cell.length_c   1.000
_cell.angle_alpha   90.00
_cell.angle_beta   90.00
_cell.angle_gamma   90.00
#
_symmetry.space_group_name_H-M   'P 1'
#
loop_
_entity.id
_entity.type
_entity.pdbx_description
1 polymer ?
#
loop_
_entity_poly.entity_id
_entity_poly.type
_entity_poly.pdbx_seq_one_letter_code
_entity_poly.pdbx_strand_id
1 'polypeptide(L)'
;IVAQYEFNKKYISKGAEYIITKSVSENNEFKKKEYILDVKSISIKIFNTGIAVLILECINYHESNLNDIKKINDYGRRVSLPFIPDEYKYSICADELTLRIHGIDENKYLLNVKESFKDSINQILNQSNFSMKNLSEQSNRVCRWIIELLELGNKGEFLFRCDGKQTNEINIHSALDERMYVMCMINSDKCKKIAEENLRNQTDSWWLDWIDKEKQEFLYELAFVDAGSCSCQSNLMRKELLKNCVYDRWINYGTVYSVTPQAFICMSSDELTITSFCNMYLDMCVLSLVQRASLINFQDIALDLSKGLEKIGTVIDTRKIKKLMD
;
A
#
# COMPACT_ATOMS: atom_id res chain seq x y z
N ILE A 1 17.33 -2.44 11.79
CA ILE A 1 16.96 -3.64 10.99
C ILE A 1 17.60 -4.83 11.67
N VAL A 2 16.80 -5.82 12.03
CA VAL A 2 17.27 -7.07 12.58
C VAL A 2 17.60 -8.04 11.43
N ALA A 3 16.73 -8.04 10.40
CA ALA A 3 16.91 -8.90 9.24
C ALA A 3 16.28 -8.27 7.99
N GLN A 4 16.90 -8.53 6.85
CA GLN A 4 16.34 -8.21 5.54
C GLN A 4 16.45 -9.47 4.68
N TYR A 5 15.37 -9.81 4.01
CA TYR A 5 15.29 -10.95 3.12
C TYR A 5 14.77 -10.50 1.77
N GLU A 6 15.37 -11.03 0.72
CA GLU A 6 14.90 -10.83 -0.65
C GLU A 6 14.38 -12.17 -1.18
N PHE A 7 13.28 -12.13 -1.91
CA PHE A 7 12.80 -13.28 -2.64
C PHE A 7 13.82 -13.67 -3.72
N ASN A 8 13.96 -14.96 -3.96
CA ASN A 8 14.98 -15.46 -4.85
C ASN A 8 14.82 -14.89 -6.26
N LYS A 9 15.80 -14.08 -6.68
CA LYS A 9 15.83 -13.38 -7.97
C LYS A 9 15.70 -14.31 -9.17
N LYS A 10 16.07 -15.59 -9.02
CA LYS A 10 15.95 -16.61 -10.06
C LYS A 10 14.50 -16.83 -10.52
N TYR A 11 13.53 -16.78 -9.58
CA TYR A 11 12.13 -16.91 -9.93
C TYR A 11 11.58 -15.60 -10.50
N ILE A 12 11.96 -14.47 -9.92
CA ILE A 12 11.54 -13.16 -10.43
C ILE A 12 12.02 -12.96 -11.87
N SER A 13 13.26 -13.37 -12.21
CA SER A 13 13.79 -13.26 -13.56
C SER A 13 13.11 -14.17 -14.60
N LYS A 14 12.37 -15.20 -14.16
CA LYS A 14 11.53 -16.05 -15.01
C LYS A 14 10.15 -15.46 -15.30
N GLY A 15 9.79 -14.42 -14.61
CA GLY A 15 8.54 -13.70 -14.73
C GLY A 15 7.73 -13.78 -13.44
N ALA A 16 7.39 -12.61 -12.92
CA ALA A 16 6.47 -12.48 -11.82
C ALA A 16 5.55 -11.29 -12.11
N GLU A 17 4.26 -11.47 -11.88
CA GLU A 17 3.22 -10.51 -12.24
C GLU A 17 2.32 -10.23 -11.04
N TYR A 18 1.96 -8.97 -10.87
CA TYR A 18 0.90 -8.54 -9.97
C TYR A 18 -0.26 -8.02 -10.81
N ILE A 19 -1.39 -8.71 -10.76
CA ILE A 19 -2.52 -8.47 -11.65
C ILE A 19 -3.69 -7.93 -10.83
N ILE A 20 -4.21 -6.78 -11.26
CA ILE A 20 -5.35 -6.10 -10.67
C ILE A 20 -6.50 -6.20 -11.64
N THR A 21 -7.58 -6.89 -11.29
CA THR A 21 -8.77 -7.04 -12.12
C THR A 21 -9.91 -6.18 -11.59
N LYS A 22 -10.53 -5.40 -12.46
CA LYS A 22 -11.66 -4.54 -12.14
C LYS A 22 -12.75 -4.62 -13.22
N SER A 23 -14.00 -4.83 -12.80
CA SER A 23 -15.16 -4.68 -13.67
C SER A 23 -15.49 -3.21 -13.85
N VAL A 24 -15.50 -2.75 -15.08
CA VAL A 24 -15.85 -1.38 -15.46
C VAL A 24 -17.13 -1.42 -16.26
N SER A 25 -18.10 -0.57 -15.93
CA SER A 25 -19.32 -0.42 -16.71
C SER A 25 -19.04 0.53 -17.88
N GLU A 26 -19.07 0.01 -19.09
CA GLU A 26 -19.00 0.79 -20.33
C GLU A 26 -20.24 0.48 -21.17
N ASN A 27 -21.00 1.52 -21.54
CA ASN A 27 -22.18 1.40 -22.40
C ASN A 27 -23.22 0.35 -21.92
N ASN A 28 -23.48 0.29 -20.61
CA ASN A 28 -24.35 -0.70 -19.95
C ASN A 28 -23.86 -2.16 -20.02
N GLU A 29 -22.63 -2.40 -20.45
CA GLU A 29 -21.98 -3.71 -20.36
C GLU A 29 -20.85 -3.67 -19.31
N PHE A 30 -20.76 -4.75 -18.52
CA PHE A 30 -19.64 -4.90 -17.58
C PHE A 30 -18.49 -5.57 -18.32
N LYS A 31 -17.40 -4.81 -18.54
CA LYS A 31 -16.15 -5.35 -19.06
C LYS A 31 -15.15 -5.49 -17.92
N LYS A 32 -14.41 -6.59 -17.90
CA LYS A 32 -13.27 -6.76 -17.02
C LYS A 32 -12.07 -6.03 -17.62
N LYS A 33 -11.47 -5.12 -16.86
CA LYS A 33 -10.18 -4.52 -17.16
C LYS A 33 -9.13 -5.12 -16.23
N GLU A 34 -8.02 -5.56 -16.80
CA GLU A 34 -6.89 -6.10 -16.09
C GLU A 34 -5.70 -5.14 -16.23
N TYR A 35 -5.07 -4.83 -15.09
CA TYR A 35 -3.83 -4.09 -15.03
C TYR A 35 -2.73 -5.07 -14.63
N ILE A 36 -1.78 -5.29 -15.52
CA ILE A 36 -0.68 -6.23 -15.31
C ILE A 36 0.58 -5.44 -15.00
N LEU A 37 1.17 -5.71 -13.83
CA LEU A 37 2.40 -5.09 -13.38
C LEU A 37 3.47 -6.16 -13.29
N ASP A 38 4.64 -5.90 -13.89
CA ASP A 38 5.80 -6.78 -13.75
C ASP A 38 6.42 -6.59 -12.38
N VAL A 39 6.54 -7.68 -11.62
CA VAL A 39 7.19 -7.66 -10.30
C VAL A 39 8.70 -7.70 -10.50
N LYS A 40 9.39 -6.66 -10.06
CA LYS A 40 10.83 -6.52 -10.15
C LYS A 40 11.56 -7.12 -8.95
N SER A 41 10.99 -6.91 -7.77
CA SER A 41 11.53 -7.47 -6.54
C SER A 41 10.44 -7.65 -5.47
N ILE A 42 10.68 -8.61 -4.59
CA ILE A 42 9.89 -8.81 -3.37
C ILE A 42 10.90 -8.91 -2.23
N SER A 43 10.73 -8.08 -1.22
CA SER A 43 11.58 -8.11 -0.04
C SER A 43 10.81 -7.88 1.24
N ILE A 44 11.36 -8.35 2.35
CA ILE A 44 10.82 -8.10 3.68
C ILE A 44 11.93 -7.60 4.60
N LYS A 45 11.65 -6.53 5.33
CA LYS A 45 12.54 -5.96 6.34
C LYS A 45 11.91 -6.13 7.71
N ILE A 46 12.62 -6.77 8.64
CA ILE A 46 12.14 -7.04 9.99
C ILE A 46 12.91 -6.17 10.98
N PHE A 47 12.19 -5.57 11.91
CA PHE A 47 12.71 -4.65 12.90
C PHE A 47 12.56 -5.22 14.31
N ASN A 48 13.41 -4.79 15.23
CA ASN A 48 13.41 -5.24 16.64
C ASN A 48 12.14 -4.82 17.41
N THR A 49 11.36 -3.91 16.86
CA THR A 49 10.05 -3.51 17.40
C THR A 49 8.94 -4.52 17.11
N GLY A 50 9.24 -5.66 16.46
CA GLY A 50 8.26 -6.63 16.02
C GLY A 50 7.53 -6.24 14.72
N ILE A 51 7.90 -5.12 14.11
CA ILE A 51 7.32 -4.68 12.85
C ILE A 51 8.07 -5.32 11.68
N ALA A 52 7.33 -5.86 10.72
CA ALA A 52 7.85 -6.31 9.43
C ALA A 52 7.26 -5.46 8.30
N VAL A 53 8.09 -5.08 7.33
CA VAL A 53 7.67 -4.34 6.14
C VAL A 53 7.90 -5.22 4.92
N LEU A 54 6.80 -5.66 4.29
CA LEU A 54 6.81 -6.35 3.00
C LEU A 54 6.82 -5.30 1.89
N ILE A 55 7.79 -5.40 0.99
CA ILE A 55 7.98 -4.49 -0.13
C ILE A 55 7.78 -5.27 -1.42
N LEU A 56 6.81 -4.85 -2.23
CA LEU A 56 6.54 -5.37 -3.56
C LEU A 56 6.88 -4.26 -4.57
N GLU A 57 7.99 -4.43 -5.30
CA GLU A 57 8.41 -3.49 -6.34
C GLU A 57 7.87 -3.94 -7.68
N CYS A 58 7.03 -3.11 -8.28
CA CYS A 58 6.39 -3.38 -9.57
C CYS A 58 6.73 -2.32 -10.61
N ILE A 59 6.75 -2.72 -11.87
CA ILE A 59 6.90 -1.83 -13.01
C ILE A 59 5.66 -1.95 -13.89
N ASN A 60 5.11 -0.81 -14.27
CA ASN A 60 4.01 -0.72 -15.22
C ASN A 60 4.57 -0.36 -16.60
N TYR A 61 4.56 -1.32 -17.52
CA TYR A 61 4.95 -1.11 -18.92
C TYR A 61 3.77 -0.93 -19.86
N HIS A 62 2.56 -1.27 -19.42
CA HIS A 62 1.41 -1.40 -20.30
C HIS A 62 0.50 -0.18 -20.28
N GLU A 63 0.35 0.46 -19.13
CA GLU A 63 -0.61 1.55 -18.96
C GLU A 63 0.11 2.90 -18.87
N SER A 64 -0.03 3.71 -19.92
CA SER A 64 0.55 5.07 -19.97
C SER A 64 -0.45 6.17 -19.59
N ASN A 65 -1.74 5.83 -19.48
CA ASN A 65 -2.77 6.79 -19.12
C ASN A 65 -2.70 7.11 -17.62
N LEU A 66 -2.62 8.39 -17.28
CA LEU A 66 -2.55 8.85 -15.90
C LEU A 66 -3.77 8.44 -15.05
N ASN A 67 -4.95 8.31 -15.66
CA ASN A 67 -6.15 7.83 -14.96
C ASN A 67 -6.04 6.35 -14.61
N ASP A 68 -5.39 5.55 -15.44
CA ASP A 68 -5.13 4.14 -15.15
C ASP A 68 -4.05 4.00 -14.06
N ILE A 69 -3.03 4.85 -14.05
CA ILE A 69 -2.02 4.89 -12.98
C ILE A 69 -2.66 5.16 -11.61
N LYS A 70 -3.61 6.12 -11.52
CA LYS A 70 -4.37 6.36 -10.28
C LYS A 70 -5.12 5.11 -9.82
N LYS A 71 -5.80 4.43 -10.74
CA LYS A 71 -6.57 3.21 -10.48
C LYS A 71 -5.67 2.05 -10.05
N ILE A 72 -4.51 1.88 -10.68
CA ILE A 72 -3.51 0.89 -10.29
C ILE A 72 -3.08 1.13 -8.84
N ASN A 73 -2.73 2.36 -8.50
CA ASN A 73 -2.30 2.72 -7.16
C ASN A 73 -3.38 2.45 -6.10
N ASP A 74 -4.63 2.79 -6.39
CA ASP A 74 -5.72 2.65 -5.41
C ASP A 74 -6.23 1.20 -5.31
N TYR A 75 -6.51 0.55 -6.44
CA TYR A 75 -7.05 -0.80 -6.43
C TYR A 75 -6.03 -1.86 -6.03
N GLY A 76 -4.75 -1.66 -6.39
CA GLY A 76 -3.67 -2.62 -6.13
C GLY A 76 -3.19 -2.68 -4.69
N ARG A 77 -3.52 -1.71 -3.85
CA ARG A 77 -2.95 -1.58 -2.49
C ARG A 77 -3.71 -2.30 -1.38
N ARG A 78 -4.76 -3.07 -1.68
CA ARG A 78 -5.54 -3.78 -0.65
C ARG A 78 -4.78 -4.95 -0.04
N VAL A 79 -4.74 -5.00 1.29
CA VAL A 79 -4.14 -6.10 2.07
C VAL A 79 -5.15 -6.89 2.89
N SER A 80 -6.35 -6.34 3.07
CA SER A 80 -7.46 -7.00 3.75
C SER A 80 -8.80 -6.63 3.14
N LEU A 81 -9.85 -7.34 3.51
CA LEU A 81 -11.22 -7.04 3.07
C LEU A 81 -11.65 -5.66 3.56
N PRO A 82 -12.38 -4.89 2.74
CA PRO A 82 -12.91 -3.61 3.19
C PRO A 82 -13.91 -3.81 4.34
N PHE A 83 -13.80 -2.95 5.36
CA PHE A 83 -14.57 -3.02 6.59
C PHE A 83 -16.09 -2.81 6.43
N ILE A 84 -16.56 -2.18 5.37
CA ILE A 84 -17.97 -1.85 5.20
C ILE A 84 -18.56 -2.62 4.02
N PRO A 85 -19.54 -3.50 4.27
CA PRO A 85 -20.29 -4.16 3.23
C PRO A 85 -21.35 -3.19 2.69
N ASP A 86 -21.08 -2.52 1.59
CA ASP A 86 -22.05 -1.72 0.88
C ASP A 86 -21.86 -1.95 -0.62
N GLU A 87 -22.97 -1.97 -1.36
CA GLU A 87 -22.95 -2.09 -2.83
C GLU A 87 -22.07 -1.02 -3.49
N TYR A 88 -22.00 0.17 -2.89
CA TYR A 88 -21.14 1.27 -3.35
C TYR A 88 -19.65 0.97 -3.23
N LYS A 89 -19.23 0.03 -2.38
CA LYS A 89 -17.80 -0.26 -2.14
C LYS A 89 -17.17 -1.21 -3.13
N TYR A 90 -17.97 -1.93 -3.89
CA TYR A 90 -17.45 -2.61 -5.07
C TYR A 90 -16.80 -1.65 -6.07
N SER A 91 -17.18 -0.37 -6.03
CA SER A 91 -16.60 0.64 -6.92
C SER A 91 -15.18 1.06 -6.54
N ILE A 92 -14.81 1.00 -5.25
CA ILE A 92 -13.53 1.49 -4.72
C ILE A 92 -12.47 0.40 -4.48
N CYS A 93 -12.80 -0.87 -4.72
CA CYS A 93 -11.86 -1.99 -4.60
C CYS A 93 -11.61 -2.63 -5.95
N ALA A 94 -10.48 -3.30 -6.13
CA ALA A 94 -10.34 -4.31 -7.17
C ALA A 94 -11.41 -5.41 -6.97
N ASP A 95 -11.83 -6.05 -8.04
CA ASP A 95 -12.64 -7.26 -7.93
C ASP A 95 -11.75 -8.43 -7.49
N GLU A 96 -10.54 -8.48 -8.04
CA GLU A 96 -9.57 -9.53 -7.80
C GLU A 96 -8.15 -8.97 -7.80
N LEU A 97 -7.30 -9.52 -6.92
CA LEU A 97 -5.84 -9.32 -6.94
C LEU A 97 -5.17 -10.67 -7.11
N THR A 98 -4.23 -10.76 -8.04
CA THR A 98 -3.50 -12.01 -8.28
C THR A 98 -2.00 -11.75 -8.23
N LEU A 99 -1.28 -12.51 -7.41
CA LEU A 99 0.17 -12.58 -7.48
C LEU A 99 0.55 -13.89 -8.15
N ARG A 100 1.30 -13.78 -9.25
CA ARG A 100 1.77 -14.91 -10.04
C ARG A 100 3.29 -14.89 -10.12
N ILE A 101 3.94 -15.99 -9.78
CA ILE A 101 5.38 -16.16 -9.88
C ILE A 101 5.65 -17.44 -10.67
N HIS A 102 6.39 -17.33 -11.76
CA HIS A 102 6.75 -18.47 -12.59
C HIS A 102 7.76 -19.37 -11.89
N GLY A 103 7.62 -20.68 -12.07
CA GLY A 103 8.58 -21.66 -11.60
C GLY A 103 9.82 -21.74 -12.49
N ILE A 104 10.75 -22.62 -12.13
CA ILE A 104 11.93 -22.89 -12.96
C ILE A 104 11.51 -23.56 -14.27
N ASP A 105 10.51 -24.44 -14.19
CA ASP A 105 9.90 -25.11 -15.35
C ASP A 105 8.84 -24.15 -15.94
N GLU A 106 8.98 -23.84 -17.23
CA GLU A 106 8.16 -22.83 -17.93
C GLU A 106 6.63 -23.09 -17.86
N ASN A 107 6.24 -24.34 -17.61
CA ASN A 107 4.83 -24.75 -17.54
C ASN A 107 4.26 -24.79 -16.12
N LYS A 108 5.02 -24.39 -15.09
CA LYS A 108 4.59 -24.49 -13.70
C LYS A 108 4.80 -23.20 -12.95
N TYR A 109 3.75 -22.69 -12.34
CA TYR A 109 3.86 -21.58 -11.40
C TYR A 109 4.42 -22.08 -10.06
N LEU A 110 5.33 -21.32 -9.50
CA LEU A 110 5.75 -21.46 -8.11
C LEU A 110 4.66 -20.94 -7.17
N LEU A 111 4.04 -19.83 -7.55
CA LEU A 111 2.92 -19.20 -6.87
C LEU A 111 1.92 -18.70 -7.92
N ASN A 112 0.64 -18.96 -7.72
CA ASN A 112 -0.44 -18.37 -8.50
C ASN A 112 -1.66 -18.23 -7.58
N VAL A 113 -1.69 -17.12 -6.86
CA VAL A 113 -2.69 -16.89 -5.82
C VAL A 113 -3.57 -15.73 -6.20
N LYS A 114 -4.85 -16.00 -6.16
CA LYS A 114 -5.92 -15.07 -6.46
C LYS A 114 -6.71 -14.75 -5.19
N GLU A 115 -6.88 -13.48 -4.89
CA GLU A 115 -7.80 -12.97 -3.88
C GLU A 115 -9.00 -12.34 -4.58
N SER A 116 -10.22 -12.86 -4.34
CA SER A 116 -11.46 -12.31 -4.88
C SER A 116 -12.18 -11.54 -3.78
N PHE A 117 -12.12 -10.23 -3.81
CA PHE A 117 -12.84 -9.38 -2.86
C PHE A 117 -14.34 -9.43 -3.08
N LYS A 118 -14.78 -9.51 -4.33
CA LYS A 118 -16.20 -9.59 -4.69
C LYS A 118 -16.86 -10.84 -4.14
N ASP A 119 -16.23 -12.00 -4.31
CA ASP A 119 -16.78 -13.27 -3.83
C ASP A 119 -16.77 -13.33 -2.30
N SER A 120 -15.70 -12.86 -1.68
CA SER A 120 -15.58 -12.80 -0.23
C SER A 120 -16.65 -11.91 0.40
N ILE A 121 -16.90 -10.74 -0.15
CA ILE A 121 -17.96 -9.83 0.33
C ILE A 121 -19.34 -10.46 0.10
N ASN A 122 -19.60 -11.06 -1.06
CA ASN A 122 -20.86 -11.75 -1.33
C ASN A 122 -21.11 -12.91 -0.36
N GLN A 123 -20.08 -13.69 -0.03
CA GLN A 123 -20.18 -14.74 0.96
C GLN A 123 -20.55 -14.21 2.35
N ILE A 124 -19.99 -13.07 2.76
CA ILE A 124 -20.31 -12.43 4.04
C ILE A 124 -21.75 -11.93 4.06
N LEU A 125 -22.19 -11.25 3.01
CA LEU A 125 -23.54 -10.68 2.91
C LEU A 125 -24.64 -11.75 2.87
N ASN A 126 -24.36 -12.92 2.29
CA ASN A 126 -25.30 -14.02 2.14
C ASN A 126 -25.38 -14.94 3.39
N GLN A 127 -24.58 -14.71 4.43
CA GLN A 127 -24.67 -15.48 5.66
C GLN A 127 -25.95 -15.11 6.45
N SER A 128 -26.74 -16.12 6.80
CA SER A 128 -28.00 -15.95 7.57
C SER A 128 -27.81 -15.30 8.95
N ASN A 129 -26.58 -15.32 9.48
CA ASN A 129 -26.19 -14.75 10.77
C ASN A 129 -25.25 -13.54 10.60
N PHE A 130 -25.50 -12.68 9.63
CA PHE A 130 -24.71 -11.48 9.45
C PHE A 130 -24.68 -10.63 10.73
N SER A 131 -23.50 -10.41 11.28
CA SER A 131 -23.28 -9.48 12.38
C SER A 131 -22.05 -8.61 12.10
N MET A 132 -22.07 -7.38 12.62
CA MET A 132 -20.91 -6.48 12.52
C MET A 132 -19.67 -7.06 13.18
N LYS A 133 -19.81 -7.92 14.19
CA LYS A 133 -18.71 -8.62 14.83
C LYS A 133 -18.03 -9.61 13.87
N ASN A 134 -18.82 -10.45 13.19
CA ASN A 134 -18.30 -11.40 12.22
C ASN A 134 -17.59 -10.69 11.05
N LEU A 135 -18.09 -9.52 10.65
CA LEU A 135 -17.47 -8.70 9.64
C LEU A 135 -16.11 -8.16 10.09
N SER A 136 -16.02 -7.64 11.33
CA SER A 136 -14.76 -7.11 11.84
C SER A 136 -13.68 -8.20 11.99
N GLU A 137 -14.07 -9.40 12.37
CA GLU A 137 -13.15 -10.55 12.46
C GLU A 137 -12.64 -10.98 11.07
N GLN A 138 -13.51 -10.93 10.05
CA GLN A 138 -13.12 -11.28 8.68
C GLN A 138 -12.39 -10.16 7.95
N SER A 139 -12.71 -8.89 8.24
CA SER A 139 -12.01 -7.74 7.65
C SER A 139 -10.56 -7.61 8.10
N ASN A 140 -10.23 -8.16 9.27
CA ASN A 140 -8.84 -8.19 9.77
C ASN A 140 -7.98 -9.28 9.11
N ARG A 141 -8.59 -10.14 8.30
CA ARG A 141 -7.84 -11.19 7.60
C ARG A 141 -7.00 -10.59 6.49
N VAL A 142 -5.70 -10.79 6.57
CA VAL A 142 -4.74 -10.43 5.53
C VAL A 142 -5.02 -11.24 4.25
N CYS A 143 -4.86 -10.63 3.09
CA CYS A 143 -5.05 -11.25 1.79
C CYS A 143 -4.24 -12.55 1.65
N ARG A 144 -4.85 -13.52 1.03
CA ARG A 144 -4.30 -14.86 0.84
C ARG A 144 -2.96 -14.87 0.10
N TRP A 145 -2.79 -13.99 -0.89
CA TRP A 145 -1.54 -13.89 -1.63
C TRP A 145 -0.35 -13.50 -0.74
N ILE A 146 -0.56 -12.68 0.30
CA ILE A 146 0.48 -12.32 1.27
C ILE A 146 0.83 -13.52 2.14
N ILE A 147 -0.18 -14.24 2.63
CA ILE A 147 0.00 -15.42 3.49
C ILE A 147 0.76 -16.50 2.73
N GLU A 148 0.30 -16.87 1.53
CA GLU A 148 0.95 -17.90 0.73
C GLU A 148 2.36 -17.49 0.27
N LEU A 149 2.60 -16.21 0.00
CA LEU A 149 3.93 -15.70 -0.26
C LEU A 149 4.86 -15.90 0.94
N LEU A 150 4.39 -15.61 2.15
CA LEU A 150 5.16 -15.81 3.38
C LEU A 150 5.37 -17.30 3.70
N GLU A 151 4.40 -18.17 3.39
CA GLU A 151 4.53 -19.62 3.54
C GLU A 151 5.59 -20.22 2.61
N LEU A 152 5.77 -19.67 1.40
CA LEU A 152 6.89 -20.06 0.53
C LEU A 152 8.24 -19.78 1.20
N GLY A 153 8.33 -18.73 2.00
CA GLY A 153 9.51 -18.42 2.78
C GLY A 153 9.89 -19.54 3.75
N ASN A 154 8.91 -20.15 4.40
CA ASN A 154 9.12 -21.27 5.31
C ASN A 154 9.61 -22.55 4.59
N LYS A 155 9.36 -22.68 3.29
CA LYS A 155 9.86 -23.80 2.46
C LYS A 155 11.27 -23.56 1.90
N GLY A 156 11.94 -22.48 2.32
CA GLY A 156 13.31 -22.13 1.90
C GLY A 156 13.39 -21.27 0.61
N GLU A 157 12.27 -20.90 0.04
CA GLU A 157 12.19 -20.05 -1.14
C GLU A 157 12.41 -18.54 -0.82
N PHE A 158 12.03 -18.13 0.38
CA PHE A 158 12.63 -16.99 1.06
C PHE A 158 13.83 -17.47 1.86
N LEU A 159 14.90 -16.70 1.94
CA LEU A 159 16.02 -16.97 2.83
C LEU A 159 15.65 -16.72 4.32
N PHE A 160 14.45 -17.13 4.73
CA PHE A 160 14.05 -17.19 6.13
C PHE A 160 14.61 -18.44 6.77
N ARG A 161 15.75 -18.35 7.42
CA ARG A 161 16.11 -19.27 8.47
C ARG A 161 15.49 -18.75 9.77
N CYS A 162 14.31 -19.19 10.10
CA CYS A 162 13.93 -19.27 11.51
C CYS A 162 14.79 -20.38 12.11
N ASP A 163 15.69 -20.05 13.01
CA ASP A 163 16.51 -21.03 13.72
C ASP A 163 15.60 -22.04 14.41
N GLY A 164 15.45 -23.20 13.78
CA GLY A 164 15.25 -24.56 14.31
C GLY A 164 14.26 -24.84 15.42
N LYS A 165 13.43 -23.93 15.87
CA LYS A 165 12.32 -24.20 16.78
C LYS A 165 11.02 -24.07 16.00
N GLN A 166 10.27 -25.17 15.91
CA GLN A 166 8.86 -25.15 15.55
C GLN A 166 8.18 -24.11 16.46
N THR A 167 8.08 -22.90 15.96
CA THR A 167 7.35 -21.85 16.64
C THR A 167 5.89 -21.98 16.28
N ASN A 168 5.08 -22.01 17.31
CA ASN A 168 3.65 -21.82 17.28
C ASN A 168 3.27 -20.73 16.25
N GLU A 169 2.09 -20.86 15.68
CA GLU A 169 1.50 -19.99 14.69
C GLU A 169 1.85 -18.50 14.94
N ILE A 170 2.52 -17.90 13.95
CA ILE A 170 2.79 -16.47 13.99
C ILE A 170 1.53 -15.77 13.49
N ASN A 171 0.86 -15.06 14.37
CA ASN A 171 -0.27 -14.22 13.98
C ASN A 171 0.24 -12.95 13.29
N ILE A 172 -0.08 -12.83 11.99
CA ILE A 172 0.25 -11.68 11.18
C ILE A 172 -1.00 -10.84 11.00
N HIS A 173 -0.91 -9.54 11.32
CA HIS A 173 -1.97 -8.56 11.10
C HIS A 173 -1.39 -7.28 10.51
N SER A 174 -2.24 -6.51 9.84
CA SER A 174 -1.84 -5.20 9.33
C SER A 174 -1.60 -4.24 10.50
N ALA A 175 -0.43 -3.61 10.54
CA ALA A 175 -0.04 -2.71 11.62
C ALA A 175 -0.54 -1.26 11.43
N LEU A 176 -0.90 -0.84 10.23
CA LEU A 176 -1.24 0.55 9.95
C LEU A 176 -2.64 0.73 9.36
N ASP A 177 -2.96 0.02 8.28
CA ASP A 177 -4.21 0.18 7.52
C ASP A 177 -4.54 -1.14 6.81
N GLU A 178 -5.78 -1.27 6.37
CA GLU A 178 -6.24 -2.32 5.46
C GLU A 178 -5.64 -2.22 4.04
N ARG A 179 -4.82 -1.20 3.79
CA ARG A 179 -4.24 -0.86 2.50
C ARG A 179 -2.73 -0.61 2.62
N MET A 180 -1.98 -1.04 1.61
CA MET A 180 -0.56 -0.76 1.52
C MET A 180 -0.29 0.73 1.35
N TYR A 181 0.82 1.20 1.91
CA TYR A 181 1.41 2.48 1.53
C TYR A 181 1.95 2.40 0.11
N VAL A 182 1.66 3.40 -0.71
CA VAL A 182 2.05 3.43 -2.12
C VAL A 182 3.27 4.33 -2.30
N MET A 183 4.34 3.78 -2.89
CA MET A 183 5.41 4.57 -3.48
C MET A 183 5.28 4.49 -5.00
N CYS A 184 5.05 5.63 -5.66
CA CYS A 184 4.85 5.66 -7.09
C CYS A 184 5.76 6.69 -7.77
N MET A 185 6.60 6.21 -8.69
CA MET A 185 7.41 7.05 -9.57
C MET A 185 6.75 7.13 -10.94
N ILE A 186 6.45 8.34 -11.37
CA ILE A 186 5.89 8.62 -12.70
C ILE A 186 6.96 9.32 -13.52
N ASN A 187 7.54 8.59 -14.48
CA ASN A 187 8.45 9.17 -15.45
C ASN A 187 7.62 9.81 -16.58
N SER A 188 7.67 11.13 -16.70
CA SER A 188 6.83 11.84 -17.65
C SER A 188 7.47 13.11 -18.19
N ASP A 189 7.60 13.19 -19.51
CA ASP A 189 8.03 14.40 -20.22
C ASP A 189 7.09 15.60 -20.01
N LYS A 190 5.84 15.36 -19.57
CA LYS A 190 4.92 16.44 -19.21
C LYS A 190 5.43 17.26 -18.03
N CYS A 191 6.15 16.64 -17.09
CA CYS A 191 6.78 17.33 -15.98
C CYS A 191 7.82 18.34 -16.46
N LYS A 192 8.60 17.97 -17.49
CA LYS A 192 9.58 18.86 -18.13
C LYS A 192 8.90 20.07 -18.77
N LYS A 193 7.78 19.87 -19.46
CA LYS A 193 7.01 20.99 -20.07
C LYS A 193 6.45 21.94 -19.02
N ILE A 194 5.94 21.42 -17.91
CA ILE A 194 5.46 22.25 -16.78
C ILE A 194 6.61 23.09 -16.21
N ALA A 195 7.80 22.51 -16.07
CA ALA A 195 8.99 23.22 -15.62
C ALA A 195 9.38 24.36 -16.58
N GLU A 196 9.39 24.11 -17.88
CA GLU A 196 9.71 25.10 -18.91
C GLU A 196 8.68 26.25 -18.93
N GLU A 197 7.41 25.97 -18.74
CA GLU A 197 6.34 26.97 -18.66
C GLU A 197 6.50 27.85 -17.40
N ASN A 198 6.83 27.27 -16.26
CA ASN A 198 7.05 28.00 -15.02
C ASN A 198 8.28 28.91 -15.08
N LEU A 199 9.37 28.43 -15.70
CA LEU A 199 10.58 29.27 -15.93
C LEU A 199 10.29 30.49 -16.80
N ARG A 200 9.36 30.41 -17.77
CA ARG A 200 8.96 31.51 -18.63
C ARG A 200 8.12 32.58 -17.91
N ASN A 201 7.30 32.15 -16.95
CA ASN A 201 6.31 33.03 -16.34
C ASN A 201 6.83 33.82 -15.13
N GLN A 202 7.99 33.46 -14.56
CA GLN A 202 8.72 34.16 -13.46
C GLN A 202 7.81 34.71 -12.34
N THR A 203 6.85 33.97 -11.90
CA THR A 203 5.88 34.43 -10.91
C THR A 203 6.19 33.87 -9.53
N ASP A 204 6.14 34.73 -8.52
CA ASP A 204 6.34 34.39 -7.10
C ASP A 204 5.18 33.61 -6.49
N SER A 205 4.16 33.30 -7.29
CA SER A 205 3.02 32.53 -6.79
C SER A 205 3.28 31.03 -6.88
N TRP A 206 2.81 30.35 -5.86
CA TRP A 206 2.92 28.91 -5.78
C TRP A 206 2.25 28.25 -7.00
N TRP A 207 2.96 27.32 -7.67
CA TRP A 207 2.55 26.76 -8.96
C TRP A 207 1.16 26.12 -8.97
N LEU A 208 0.67 25.58 -7.82
CA LEU A 208 -0.70 25.07 -7.68
C LEU A 208 -1.80 26.12 -7.88
N ASP A 209 -1.48 27.41 -7.77
CA ASP A 209 -2.44 28.47 -8.06
C ASP A 209 -2.65 28.65 -9.57
N TRP A 210 -1.73 28.12 -10.37
CA TRP A 210 -1.73 28.24 -11.83
C TRP A 210 -2.37 27.05 -12.51
N ILE A 211 -2.46 25.89 -11.84
CA ILE A 211 -3.09 24.73 -12.42
C ILE A 211 -4.61 24.83 -12.32
N ASP A 212 -5.26 24.41 -13.40
CA ASP A 212 -6.70 24.38 -13.46
C ASP A 212 -7.30 23.36 -12.46
N LYS A 213 -8.61 23.43 -12.29
CA LYS A 213 -9.35 22.58 -11.36
C LYS A 213 -9.13 21.08 -11.64
N GLU A 214 -9.09 20.67 -12.91
CA GLU A 214 -8.94 19.26 -13.30
C GLU A 214 -7.56 18.73 -12.91
N LYS A 215 -6.51 19.52 -13.08
CA LYS A 215 -5.16 19.14 -12.65
C LYS A 215 -5.03 19.09 -11.13
N GLN A 216 -5.71 19.98 -10.41
CA GLN A 216 -5.75 19.92 -8.94
C GLN A 216 -6.49 18.67 -8.45
N GLU A 217 -7.60 18.29 -9.08
CA GLU A 217 -8.32 17.06 -8.79
C GLU A 217 -7.45 15.84 -9.06
N PHE A 218 -6.78 15.83 -10.20
CA PHE A 218 -5.85 14.75 -10.55
C PHE A 218 -4.71 14.60 -9.53
N LEU A 219 -4.07 15.69 -9.13
CA LEU A 219 -3.00 15.67 -8.14
C LEU A 219 -3.50 15.21 -6.77
N TYR A 220 -4.69 15.64 -6.37
CA TYR A 220 -5.29 15.20 -5.13
C TYR A 220 -5.56 13.69 -5.14
N GLU A 221 -6.23 13.20 -6.16
CA GLU A 221 -6.54 11.77 -6.31
C GLU A 221 -5.27 10.91 -6.34
N LEU A 222 -4.21 11.40 -6.96
CA LEU A 222 -2.91 10.72 -7.00
C LEU A 222 -2.22 10.74 -5.63
N ALA A 223 -2.15 11.91 -4.98
CA ALA A 223 -1.46 12.11 -3.70
C ALA A 223 -2.12 11.36 -2.54
N PHE A 224 -3.46 11.33 -2.52
CA PHE A 224 -4.24 10.66 -1.47
C PHE A 224 -4.69 9.25 -1.87
N VAL A 225 -4.31 8.80 -3.08
CA VAL A 225 -4.66 7.48 -3.63
C VAL A 225 -6.18 7.24 -3.57
N ASP A 226 -6.92 8.11 -4.23
CA ASP A 226 -8.38 8.16 -4.25
C ASP A 226 -8.86 8.22 -5.71
N ALA A 227 -8.88 7.08 -6.40
CA ALA A 227 -9.12 7.00 -7.85
C ALA A 227 -10.59 6.92 -8.26
N GLY A 228 -11.50 6.77 -7.31
CA GLY A 228 -12.91 6.49 -7.63
C GLY A 228 -13.73 7.72 -8.01
N SER A 229 -13.62 8.74 -7.23
CA SER A 229 -14.19 10.09 -7.41
C SER A 229 -13.52 10.97 -6.36
N CYS A 230 -13.16 12.18 -6.75
CA CYS A 230 -12.51 13.08 -5.80
C CYS A 230 -13.37 13.22 -4.52
N SER A 231 -12.95 12.59 -3.43
CA SER A 231 -13.68 12.63 -2.16
C SER A 231 -13.70 14.02 -1.54
N CYS A 232 -12.70 14.85 -1.90
CA CYS A 232 -12.63 16.25 -1.49
C CYS A 232 -13.32 17.16 -2.51
N GLN A 233 -14.60 17.43 -2.29
CA GLN A 233 -15.41 18.26 -3.20
C GLN A 233 -15.11 19.77 -3.06
N SER A 234 -14.57 20.22 -1.94
CA SER A 234 -14.20 21.63 -1.71
C SER A 234 -12.87 21.98 -2.38
N ASN A 235 -12.92 22.88 -3.38
CA ASN A 235 -11.71 23.37 -4.05
C ASN A 235 -10.73 24.03 -3.08
N LEU A 236 -11.25 24.81 -2.11
CA LEU A 236 -10.42 25.49 -1.13
C LEU A 236 -9.69 24.50 -0.23
N MET A 237 -10.42 23.52 0.31
CA MET A 237 -9.83 22.49 1.15
C MET A 237 -8.81 21.65 0.38
N ARG A 238 -9.12 21.32 -0.85
CA ARG A 238 -8.20 20.54 -1.73
C ARG A 238 -6.89 21.29 -1.96
N LYS A 239 -6.95 22.61 -2.25
CA LYS A 239 -5.77 23.44 -2.37
C LYS A 239 -4.92 23.46 -1.10
N GLU A 240 -5.54 23.63 0.06
CA GLU A 240 -4.84 23.64 1.35
C GLU A 240 -4.19 22.27 1.66
N LEU A 241 -4.88 21.18 1.37
CA LEU A 241 -4.32 19.84 1.54
C LEU A 241 -3.11 19.62 0.62
N LEU A 242 -3.24 19.97 -0.67
CA LEU A 242 -2.15 19.85 -1.63
C LEU A 242 -0.96 20.74 -1.26
N LYS A 243 -1.21 21.97 -0.78
CA LYS A 243 -0.16 22.89 -0.32
C LYS A 243 0.68 22.31 0.81
N ASN A 244 0.08 21.51 1.68
CA ASN A 244 0.76 20.90 2.80
C ASN A 244 1.50 19.59 2.44
N CYS A 245 1.15 18.93 1.35
CA CYS A 245 1.71 17.63 1.00
C CYS A 245 2.52 17.61 -0.31
N VAL A 246 2.43 18.66 -1.14
CA VAL A 246 3.17 18.75 -2.40
C VAL A 246 4.42 19.60 -2.22
N TYR A 247 5.54 19.08 -2.68
CA TYR A 247 6.86 19.72 -2.63
C TYR A 247 7.32 19.97 -4.04
N ASP A 248 7.32 21.25 -4.44
CA ASP A 248 7.61 21.75 -5.78
C ASP A 248 8.97 22.42 -5.90
N ARG A 249 9.84 22.30 -4.88
CA ARG A 249 11.17 22.94 -4.85
C ARG A 249 11.97 22.70 -6.13
N TRP A 250 11.80 21.55 -6.77
CA TRP A 250 12.54 21.16 -7.96
C TRP A 250 11.70 21.24 -9.25
N ILE A 251 10.61 22.02 -9.22
CA ILE A 251 9.68 22.16 -10.36
C ILE A 251 10.40 22.65 -11.61
N ASN A 252 11.40 23.52 -11.45
CA ASN A 252 12.21 24.04 -12.57
C ASN A 252 13.08 22.96 -13.24
N TYR A 253 13.27 21.84 -12.57
CA TYR A 253 13.93 20.63 -13.13
C TYR A 253 12.91 19.57 -13.53
N GLY A 254 11.62 19.90 -13.56
CA GLY A 254 10.56 18.98 -13.92
C GLY A 254 10.27 17.92 -12.86
N THR A 255 10.58 18.21 -11.59
CA THR A 255 10.40 17.25 -10.50
C THR A 255 9.45 17.79 -9.44
N VAL A 256 8.42 17.02 -9.13
CA VAL A 256 7.44 17.31 -8.08
C VAL A 256 7.26 16.07 -7.21
N TYR A 257 7.23 16.28 -5.90
CA TYR A 257 6.95 15.23 -4.92
C TYR A 257 5.62 15.50 -4.23
N SER A 258 4.93 14.44 -3.84
CA SER A 258 3.82 14.51 -2.90
C SER A 258 3.99 13.45 -1.82
N VAL A 259 3.88 13.86 -0.56
CA VAL A 259 4.00 12.98 0.60
C VAL A 259 2.75 13.09 1.46
N THR A 260 2.03 11.99 1.57
CA THR A 260 0.80 11.88 2.38
C THR A 260 0.89 10.66 3.30
N PRO A 261 -0.02 10.48 4.25
CA PRO A 261 -0.12 9.26 5.03
C PRO A 261 -0.38 7.99 4.21
N GLN A 262 -0.88 8.14 2.96
CA GLN A 262 -1.25 7.04 2.08
C GLN A 262 -0.19 6.74 1.02
N ALA A 263 0.57 7.76 0.60
CA ALA A 263 1.48 7.60 -0.51
C ALA A 263 2.66 8.58 -0.50
N PHE A 264 3.73 8.16 -1.16
CA PHE A 264 4.80 9.01 -1.65
C PHE A 264 4.83 8.94 -3.17
N ILE A 265 4.46 10.03 -3.82
CA ILE A 265 4.42 10.14 -5.27
C ILE A 265 5.57 11.04 -5.73
N CYS A 266 6.30 10.59 -6.73
CA CYS A 266 7.30 11.39 -7.42
C CYS A 266 6.95 11.46 -8.91
N MET A 267 6.85 12.65 -9.44
CA MET A 267 6.75 12.89 -10.89
C MET A 267 8.03 13.56 -11.35
N SER A 268 8.75 12.94 -12.27
CA SER A 268 10.00 13.47 -12.78
C SER A 268 10.35 12.86 -14.13
N SER A 269 11.19 13.55 -14.90
CA SER A 269 11.85 13.03 -16.09
C SER A 269 13.37 12.86 -15.89
N ASP A 270 13.87 13.09 -14.68
CA ASP A 270 15.29 13.04 -14.35
C ASP A 270 15.71 11.66 -13.84
N GLU A 271 16.71 11.05 -14.46
CA GLU A 271 17.19 9.70 -14.12
C GLU A 271 17.84 9.61 -12.73
N LEU A 272 18.49 10.68 -12.27
CA LEU A 272 19.06 10.72 -10.91
C LEU A 272 17.97 10.70 -9.85
N THR A 273 16.87 11.40 -10.11
CA THR A 273 15.68 11.38 -9.26
C THR A 273 15.07 9.99 -9.19
N ILE A 274 14.96 9.27 -10.31
CA ILE A 274 14.46 7.89 -10.37
C ILE A 274 15.34 6.97 -9.51
N THR A 275 16.66 7.06 -9.68
CA THR A 275 17.62 6.26 -8.89
C THR A 275 17.53 6.56 -7.40
N SER A 276 17.43 7.83 -7.02
CA SER A 276 17.28 8.26 -5.62
C SER A 276 15.96 7.78 -5.02
N PHE A 277 14.89 7.78 -5.80
CA PHE A 277 13.57 7.31 -5.39
C PHE A 277 13.58 5.83 -5.04
N CYS A 278 14.16 5.00 -5.91
CA CYS A 278 14.21 3.55 -5.71
C CYS A 278 15.14 3.10 -4.55
N ASN A 279 16.07 3.94 -4.14
CA ASN A 279 17.06 3.61 -3.11
C ASN A 279 16.81 4.43 -1.83
N MET A 280 17.31 5.66 -1.80
CA MET A 280 17.32 6.50 -0.59
C MET A 280 15.91 6.81 -0.09
N TYR A 281 14.98 7.21 -0.97
CA TYR A 281 13.63 7.57 -0.54
C TYR A 281 12.82 6.35 -0.12
N LEU A 282 13.06 5.19 -0.72
CA LEU A 282 12.46 3.94 -0.28
C LEU A 282 12.83 3.62 1.18
N ASP A 283 14.11 3.72 1.52
CA ASP A 283 14.57 3.46 2.89
C ASP A 283 14.00 4.49 3.89
N MET A 284 13.92 5.77 3.51
CA MET A 284 13.29 6.80 4.33
C MET A 284 11.80 6.52 4.57
N CYS A 285 11.06 6.11 3.54
CA CYS A 285 9.65 5.72 3.67
C CYS A 285 9.48 4.50 4.58
N VAL A 286 10.30 3.47 4.39
CA VAL A 286 10.27 2.27 5.26
C VAL A 286 10.50 2.65 6.72
N LEU A 287 11.49 3.47 7.02
CA LEU A 287 11.76 3.92 8.39
C LEU A 287 10.59 4.72 8.98
N SER A 288 9.99 5.62 8.20
CA SER A 288 8.83 6.41 8.61
C SER A 288 7.62 5.54 8.92
N LEU A 289 7.36 4.52 8.08
CA LEU A 289 6.27 3.56 8.30
C LEU A 289 6.50 2.71 9.55
N VAL A 290 7.74 2.25 9.77
CA VAL A 290 8.11 1.48 10.98
C VAL A 290 7.96 2.33 12.23
N GLN A 291 8.39 3.59 12.21
CA GLN A 291 8.20 4.51 13.35
C GLN A 291 6.71 4.69 13.66
N ARG A 292 5.90 4.95 12.64
CA ARG A 292 4.44 5.10 12.80
C ARG A 292 3.79 3.83 13.37
N ALA A 293 4.11 2.67 12.81
CA ALA A 293 3.59 1.38 13.25
C ALA A 293 4.02 1.05 14.69
N SER A 294 5.29 1.32 15.03
CA SER A 294 5.81 1.11 16.39
C SER A 294 5.11 2.00 17.41
N LEU A 295 4.84 3.27 17.08
CA LEU A 295 4.11 4.18 17.98
C LEU A 295 2.67 3.69 18.24
N ILE A 296 1.97 3.20 17.21
CA ILE A 296 0.63 2.63 17.35
C ILE A 296 0.68 1.38 18.24
N ASN A 297 1.62 0.46 17.98
CA ASN A 297 1.78 -0.74 18.77
C ASN A 297 2.10 -0.43 20.26
N PHE A 298 2.96 0.54 20.52
CA PHE A 298 3.25 0.99 21.90
C PHE A 298 2.03 1.61 22.57
N GLN A 299 1.21 2.35 21.83
CA GLN A 299 -0.04 2.91 22.34
C GLN A 299 -1.00 1.79 22.76
N ASP A 300 -1.16 0.74 21.94
CA ASP A 300 -2.01 -0.40 22.24
C ASP A 300 -1.54 -1.17 23.47
N ILE A 301 -0.23 -1.42 23.58
CA ILE A 301 0.39 -2.02 24.76
C ILE A 301 0.12 -1.18 26.01
N ALA A 302 0.30 0.14 25.93
CA ALA A 302 0.06 1.04 27.06
C ALA A 302 -1.40 1.05 27.50
N LEU A 303 -2.35 1.00 26.54
CA LEU A 303 -3.78 0.90 26.81
C LEU A 303 -4.12 -0.43 27.51
N ASP A 304 -3.57 -1.54 27.07
CA ASP A 304 -3.83 -2.84 27.67
C ASP A 304 -3.24 -2.97 29.07
N LEU A 305 -2.04 -2.42 29.29
CA LEU A 305 -1.45 -2.28 30.63
C LEU A 305 -2.33 -1.44 31.54
N SER A 306 -2.83 -0.30 31.07
CA SER A 306 -3.74 0.59 31.82
C SER A 306 -5.02 -0.13 32.22
N LYS A 307 -5.69 -0.83 31.29
CA LYS A 307 -6.87 -1.66 31.58
C LYS A 307 -6.56 -2.78 32.58
N GLY A 308 -5.37 -3.36 32.49
CA GLY A 308 -4.89 -4.37 33.42
C GLY A 308 -4.75 -3.80 34.84
N LEU A 309 -4.19 -2.59 34.99
CA LEU A 309 -4.05 -1.90 36.27
C LEU A 309 -5.39 -1.53 36.91
N GLU A 310 -6.36 -1.07 36.12
CA GLU A 310 -7.72 -0.79 36.59
C GLU A 310 -8.40 -2.03 37.20
N LYS A 311 -8.18 -3.20 36.63
CA LYS A 311 -8.74 -4.48 37.12
C LYS A 311 -8.08 -4.98 38.42
N ILE A 312 -6.89 -4.50 38.79
CA ILE A 312 -6.17 -4.93 40.01
C ILE A 312 -6.76 -4.29 41.27
N GLY A 313 -7.58 -3.25 41.11
CA GLY A 313 -8.22 -2.54 42.24
C GLY A 313 -7.25 -1.68 43.04
N THR A 314 -7.74 -1.09 44.14
CA THR A 314 -7.03 -0.13 44.98
C THR A 314 -5.92 -0.75 45.83
N VAL A 315 -5.79 -2.08 45.89
CA VAL A 315 -4.70 -2.77 46.56
C VAL A 315 -3.61 -3.08 45.53
N ILE A 316 -2.53 -2.32 45.59
CA ILE A 316 -1.35 -2.48 44.72
C ILE A 316 -0.67 -3.80 45.07
N ASP A 317 -1.00 -4.86 44.34
CA ASP A 317 -0.23 -6.10 44.35
C ASP A 317 0.97 -5.95 43.41
N THR A 318 2.11 -5.54 43.98
CA THR A 318 3.37 -5.34 43.26
C THR A 318 3.82 -6.56 42.46
N ARG A 319 3.39 -7.77 42.84
CA ARG A 319 3.69 -9.01 42.11
C ARG A 319 2.91 -9.11 40.80
N LYS A 320 1.66 -8.58 40.78
CA LYS A 320 0.86 -8.56 39.54
C LYS A 320 1.34 -7.49 38.60
N ILE A 321 1.79 -6.33 39.11
CA ILE A 321 2.38 -5.27 38.28
C ILE A 321 3.66 -5.78 37.61
N LYS A 322 4.52 -6.47 38.32
CA LYS A 322 5.74 -7.06 37.75
C LYS A 322 5.44 -8.06 36.63
N LYS A 323 4.39 -8.90 36.79
CA LYS A 323 3.94 -9.85 35.74
C LYS A 323 3.34 -9.19 34.50
N LEU A 324 2.90 -7.94 34.58
CA LEU A 324 2.37 -7.18 33.44
C LEU A 324 3.48 -6.42 32.70
N MET A 325 4.65 -6.25 33.35
CA MET A 325 5.81 -5.55 32.77
C MET A 325 6.86 -6.50 32.18
N ASP A 326 6.85 -7.79 32.57
CA ASP A 326 7.62 -8.87 31.96
C ASP A 326 6.89 -9.47 30.76
#